data_7f157f3b9b3439896334a1c0f1335caf
#
_entry.id   7f157f3b9b3439896334a1c0f1335caf
#
_cell.length_a   1.000
_cell.length_b   1.000
_cell.length_c   1.000
_cell.angle_alpha   90.00
_cell.angle_beta   90.00
_cell.angle_gamma   90.00
#
_symmetry.space_group_name_H-M   'P 1'
#
loop_
_entity.id
_entity.type
_entity.pdbx_description
1 polymer ?
#
loop_
_entity_poly.entity_id
_entity_poly.type
_entity_poly.pdbx_seq_one_letter_code
_entity_poly.pdbx_strand_id
1 'polypeptide(L)'
;MKLNAYLVKSTVVAALGGLLFGFDTAVISGTTGALKQTYQLSPGMLGITVASALWGTVIGSMLAGFPGDRLGRRDSLRLMAILYFVSALGCAAAWNWPSLVAFRFIGGLGIGGSSVLGPMYIAEIAPAKLRGRLVGLFQFNVVFGILVAYFSNYLIGLQGFGVSEWRWELGVTAIPAALFFLMLFGIPRSPRWLVKKGRVAEARTVLQMTGEENFEQELQEIVESIRVEEMQAGEKLFSRIHLFPIFLAVSIAMFNQLSGINVILYYLNDIFAHAGFSKVSGNLQAVAVGGTNLIFTMVAMSVIDRIGRKTLLLVGSVGTAACLAGVSAIFFTARHENLLLWLLIGYIAFFAFSQGAVIWVYLSEVFPNTVRAKGQSLGSFTHWIMNALISGTFPLMAASSGGYPFVFFSLMMVVQFFVVLLVYPETKGVSLEEMQKKLELAKPSA
;
A
#
# COMPACT_ATOMS: atom_id res chain seq x y z
N MET A 1 -29.80 1.52 -9.50
CA MET A 1 -28.81 2.60 -9.74
C MET A 1 -27.84 2.14 -10.83
N LYS A 2 -27.81 2.79 -11.97
CA LYS A 2 -26.86 2.50 -13.06
C LYS A 2 -25.57 3.25 -12.79
N LEU A 3 -24.43 2.57 -12.92
CA LEU A 3 -23.10 3.21 -12.85
C LEU A 3 -23.02 4.29 -13.95
N ASN A 4 -22.83 5.54 -13.52
CA ASN A 4 -22.66 6.67 -14.44
C ASN A 4 -21.24 6.65 -15.01
N ALA A 5 -21.09 6.81 -16.31
CA ALA A 5 -19.79 6.81 -17.00
C ALA A 5 -18.83 7.89 -16.46
N TYR A 6 -19.36 9.04 -16.04
CA TYR A 6 -18.57 10.12 -15.45
C TYR A 6 -17.98 9.75 -14.07
N LEU A 7 -18.80 9.10 -13.21
CA LEU A 7 -18.36 8.56 -11.93
C LEU A 7 -17.29 7.49 -12.12
N VAL A 8 -17.52 6.53 -13.05
CA VAL A 8 -16.55 5.47 -13.36
C VAL A 8 -15.23 6.06 -13.84
N LYS A 9 -15.27 7.00 -14.81
CA LYS A 9 -14.08 7.70 -15.29
C LYS A 9 -13.33 8.38 -14.15
N SER A 10 -14.03 9.14 -13.29
CA SER A 10 -13.42 9.87 -12.19
C SER A 10 -12.75 8.94 -11.16
N THR A 11 -13.41 7.81 -10.87
CA THR A 11 -12.88 6.78 -9.97
C THR A 11 -11.64 6.10 -10.55
N VAL A 12 -11.71 5.67 -11.82
CA VAL A 12 -10.58 5.01 -12.50
C VAL A 12 -9.37 5.94 -12.55
N VAL A 13 -9.58 7.21 -12.94
CA VAL A 13 -8.48 8.19 -12.96
C VAL A 13 -7.86 8.37 -11.59
N ALA A 14 -8.65 8.54 -10.53
CA ALA A 14 -8.10 8.68 -9.18
C ALA A 14 -7.37 7.41 -8.71
N ALA A 15 -7.86 6.23 -9.12
CA ALA A 15 -7.26 4.95 -8.80
C ALA A 15 -5.90 4.70 -9.50
N LEU A 16 -5.57 5.44 -10.58
CA LEU A 16 -4.23 5.40 -11.21
C LEU A 16 -3.10 5.82 -10.25
N GLY A 17 -3.41 6.63 -9.23
CA GLY A 17 -2.46 6.88 -8.14
C GLY A 17 -2.04 5.60 -7.41
N GLY A 18 -2.97 4.63 -7.28
CA GLY A 18 -2.67 3.29 -6.78
C GLY A 18 -1.79 2.48 -7.73
N LEU A 19 -2.04 2.56 -9.04
CA LEU A 19 -1.20 1.90 -10.04
C LEU A 19 0.25 2.39 -9.97
N LEU A 20 0.47 3.70 -9.90
CA LEU A 20 1.81 4.29 -9.75
C LEU A 20 2.49 3.86 -8.44
N PHE A 21 1.74 3.81 -7.35
CA PHE A 21 2.24 3.29 -6.08
C PHE A 21 2.72 1.83 -6.23
N GLY A 22 1.88 0.95 -6.78
CA GLY A 22 2.25 -0.45 -7.00
C GLY A 22 3.42 -0.61 -7.96
N PHE A 23 3.46 0.20 -9.01
CA PHE A 23 4.54 0.19 -10.00
C PHE A 23 5.88 0.56 -9.35
N ASP A 24 5.97 1.68 -8.63
CA ASP A 24 7.21 2.10 -7.97
C ASP A 24 7.67 1.08 -6.91
N THR A 25 6.72 0.44 -6.22
CA THR A 25 7.01 -0.63 -5.27
C THR A 25 7.78 -1.78 -5.91
N ALA A 26 7.38 -2.24 -7.09
CA ALA A 26 7.91 -3.45 -7.68
C ALA A 26 9.06 -3.19 -8.68
N VAL A 27 9.08 -2.04 -9.35
CA VAL A 27 10.08 -1.72 -10.38
C VAL A 27 11.52 -1.75 -9.84
N ILE A 28 11.72 -1.37 -8.59
CA ILE A 28 13.05 -1.33 -7.95
C ILE A 28 13.72 -2.70 -7.92
N SER A 29 12.97 -3.80 -7.85
CA SER A 29 13.54 -5.15 -7.75
C SER A 29 14.38 -5.54 -8.99
N GLY A 30 13.99 -5.06 -10.17
CA GLY A 30 14.76 -5.28 -11.40
C GLY A 30 16.09 -4.53 -11.44
N THR A 31 16.17 -3.43 -10.71
CA THR A 31 17.31 -2.49 -10.80
C THR A 31 18.42 -2.74 -9.79
N THR A 32 18.15 -3.41 -8.68
CA THR A 32 19.08 -3.57 -7.54
C THR A 32 20.45 -4.11 -7.94
N GLY A 33 20.49 -5.15 -8.76
CA GLY A 33 21.74 -5.75 -9.23
C GLY A 33 22.58 -4.78 -10.06
N ALA A 34 21.97 -4.07 -11.01
CA ALA A 34 22.65 -3.08 -11.84
C ALA A 34 23.11 -1.85 -11.04
N LEU A 35 22.30 -1.39 -10.08
CA LEU A 35 22.66 -0.28 -9.17
C LEU A 35 23.85 -0.63 -8.29
N LYS A 36 23.92 -1.86 -7.75
CA LYS A 36 25.08 -2.36 -7.00
C LYS A 36 26.36 -2.24 -7.85
N GLN A 37 26.30 -2.67 -9.11
CA GLN A 37 27.46 -2.61 -10.00
C GLN A 37 27.81 -1.17 -10.39
N THR A 38 26.81 -0.35 -10.77
CA THR A 38 27.02 1.02 -11.27
C THR A 38 27.63 1.93 -10.20
N TYR A 39 27.13 1.86 -8.97
CA TYR A 39 27.54 2.76 -7.89
C TYR A 39 28.36 2.08 -6.80
N GLN A 40 28.80 0.84 -6.99
CA GLN A 40 29.58 0.05 -6.03
C GLN A 40 28.93 0.03 -4.62
N LEU A 41 27.61 -0.23 -4.60
CA LEU A 41 26.81 -0.11 -3.38
C LEU A 41 27.16 -1.21 -2.37
N SER A 42 27.50 -0.81 -1.16
CA SER A 42 27.51 -1.72 0.00
C SER A 42 26.06 -2.17 0.35
N PRO A 43 25.89 -3.25 1.13
CA PRO A 43 24.57 -3.68 1.58
C PRO A 43 23.77 -2.56 2.26
N GLY A 44 24.42 -1.75 3.10
CA GLY A 44 23.79 -0.62 3.77
C GLY A 44 23.36 0.49 2.79
N MET A 45 24.20 0.81 1.81
CA MET A 45 23.85 1.79 0.76
C MET A 45 22.70 1.31 -0.12
N LEU A 46 22.63 0.02 -0.42
CA LEU A 46 21.50 -0.56 -1.13
C LEU A 46 20.21 -0.43 -0.32
N GLY A 47 20.26 -0.75 0.98
CA GLY A 47 19.13 -0.57 1.89
C GLY A 47 18.63 0.88 1.92
N ILE A 48 19.55 1.86 2.01
CA ILE A 48 19.20 3.28 1.93
C ILE A 48 18.56 3.62 0.58
N THR A 49 19.07 3.08 -0.52
CA THR A 49 18.54 3.31 -1.87
C THR A 49 17.09 2.86 -1.98
N VAL A 50 16.75 1.68 -1.47
CA VAL A 50 15.37 1.17 -1.48
C VAL A 50 14.51 1.94 -0.48
N ALA A 51 14.99 2.12 0.75
CA ALA A 51 14.24 2.77 1.83
C ALA A 51 14.01 4.27 1.61
N SER A 52 14.79 4.94 0.76
CA SER A 52 14.63 6.39 0.52
C SER A 52 13.23 6.77 0.03
N ALA A 53 12.66 6.00 -0.90
CA ALA A 53 11.29 6.19 -1.35
C ALA A 53 10.28 5.94 -0.21
N LEU A 54 10.55 4.97 0.67
CA LEU A 54 9.66 4.66 1.79
C LEU A 54 9.68 5.77 2.85
N TRP A 55 10.82 6.36 3.15
CA TRP A 55 10.90 7.55 4.00
C TRP A 55 10.15 8.73 3.38
N GLY A 56 10.28 8.93 2.07
CA GLY A 56 9.46 9.88 1.34
C GLY A 56 7.96 9.58 1.50
N THR A 57 7.57 8.31 1.44
CA THR A 57 6.17 7.86 1.61
C THR A 57 5.64 8.15 3.02
N VAL A 58 6.43 7.90 4.07
CA VAL A 58 6.07 8.27 5.46
C VAL A 58 5.74 9.76 5.52
N ILE A 59 6.65 10.61 5.06
CA ILE A 59 6.49 12.07 5.12
C ILE A 59 5.34 12.53 4.21
N GLY A 60 5.26 12.01 2.99
CA GLY A 60 4.21 12.33 2.03
C GLY A 60 2.81 12.00 2.55
N SER A 61 2.64 10.85 3.20
CA SER A 61 1.36 10.47 3.79
C SER A 61 0.96 11.34 4.98
N MET A 62 1.92 11.72 5.83
CA MET A 62 1.66 12.62 6.96
C MET A 62 1.26 14.03 6.50
N LEU A 63 1.90 14.52 5.44
CA LEU A 63 1.67 15.87 4.93
C LEU A 63 0.50 15.95 3.94
N ALA A 64 -0.04 14.83 3.46
CA ALA A 64 -1.08 14.77 2.42
C ALA A 64 -2.33 15.60 2.73
N GLY A 65 -2.70 15.70 4.01
CA GLY A 65 -3.84 16.48 4.46
C GLY A 65 -3.72 17.96 4.13
N PHE A 66 -2.53 18.53 4.25
CA PHE A 66 -2.29 19.97 4.02
C PHE A 66 -2.63 20.40 2.57
N PRO A 67 -2.01 19.85 1.51
CA PRO A 67 -2.42 20.17 0.14
C PRO A 67 -3.86 19.72 -0.14
N GLY A 68 -4.29 18.56 0.41
CA GLY A 68 -5.65 18.04 0.25
C GLY A 68 -6.73 19.01 0.70
N ASP A 69 -6.53 19.70 1.82
CA ASP A 69 -7.48 20.69 2.35
C ASP A 69 -7.33 22.07 1.70
N ARG A 70 -6.11 22.46 1.30
CA ARG A 70 -5.85 23.76 0.72
C ARG A 70 -6.21 23.84 -0.76
N LEU A 71 -5.71 22.90 -1.58
CA LEU A 71 -5.88 22.85 -3.03
C LEU A 71 -7.07 22.01 -3.47
N GLY A 72 -7.53 21.08 -2.61
CA GLY A 72 -8.51 20.04 -2.92
C GLY A 72 -7.85 18.75 -3.41
N ARG A 73 -8.58 17.63 -3.29
CA ARG A 73 -8.05 16.29 -3.55
C ARG A 73 -7.51 16.13 -4.97
N ARG A 74 -8.27 16.61 -5.98
CA ARG A 74 -7.89 16.53 -7.40
C ARG A 74 -6.60 17.27 -7.72
N ASP A 75 -6.50 18.53 -7.29
CA ASP A 75 -5.34 19.37 -7.62
C ASP A 75 -4.09 18.92 -6.81
N SER A 76 -4.31 18.36 -5.62
CA SER A 76 -3.25 17.70 -4.85
C SER A 76 -2.77 16.40 -5.51
N LEU A 77 -3.67 15.61 -6.11
CA LEU A 77 -3.28 14.44 -6.91
C LEU A 77 -2.46 14.82 -8.14
N ARG A 78 -2.73 15.99 -8.76
CA ARG A 78 -1.86 16.53 -9.84
C ARG A 78 -0.45 16.83 -9.34
N LEU A 79 -0.33 17.41 -8.14
CA LEU A 79 0.97 17.62 -7.52
C LEU A 79 1.69 16.27 -7.28
N MET A 80 0.99 15.26 -6.79
CA MET A 80 1.58 13.91 -6.63
C MET A 80 2.03 13.33 -7.97
N ALA A 81 1.24 13.48 -9.03
CA ALA A 81 1.61 13.04 -10.38
C ALA A 81 2.88 13.73 -10.91
N ILE A 82 3.05 15.03 -10.63
CA ILE A 82 4.29 15.76 -10.95
C ILE A 82 5.48 15.18 -10.17
N LEU A 83 5.32 14.90 -8.86
CA LEU A 83 6.38 14.30 -8.06
C LEU A 83 6.80 12.93 -8.58
N TYR A 84 5.85 12.07 -8.98
CA TYR A 84 6.14 10.80 -9.66
C TYR A 84 6.92 11.00 -10.96
N PHE A 85 6.46 11.92 -11.81
CA PHE A 85 7.08 12.18 -13.11
C PHE A 85 8.51 12.70 -12.95
N VAL A 86 8.73 13.68 -12.06
CA VAL A 86 10.05 14.22 -11.75
C VAL A 86 10.97 13.15 -11.17
N SER A 87 10.45 12.33 -10.27
CA SER A 87 11.20 11.21 -9.70
C SER A 87 11.63 10.20 -10.77
N ALA A 88 10.72 9.77 -11.65
CA ALA A 88 11.01 8.79 -12.68
C ALA A 88 12.11 9.28 -13.64
N LEU A 89 11.98 10.50 -14.16
CA LEU A 89 12.98 11.10 -15.02
C LEU A 89 14.29 11.39 -14.27
N GLY A 90 14.21 11.88 -13.06
CA GLY A 90 15.37 12.16 -12.23
C GLY A 90 16.15 10.90 -11.86
N CYS A 91 15.47 9.80 -11.54
CA CYS A 91 16.11 8.50 -11.31
C CYS A 91 16.78 7.98 -12.59
N ALA A 92 16.10 8.04 -13.74
CA ALA A 92 16.66 7.62 -15.03
C ALA A 92 17.90 8.44 -15.43
N ALA A 93 17.91 9.74 -15.13
CA ALA A 93 19.00 10.66 -15.42
C ALA A 93 20.04 10.78 -14.30
N ALA A 94 19.90 10.03 -13.20
CA ALA A 94 20.76 10.16 -12.03
C ALA A 94 22.25 10.01 -12.41
N TRP A 95 23.05 11.02 -12.02
CA TRP A 95 24.48 11.10 -12.36
C TRP A 95 25.40 10.55 -11.26
N ASN A 96 24.87 10.41 -10.04
CA ASN A 96 25.56 9.80 -8.90
C ASN A 96 24.53 9.18 -7.94
N TRP A 97 25.01 8.41 -6.97
CA TRP A 97 24.16 7.76 -5.98
C TRP A 97 23.30 8.73 -5.13
N PRO A 98 23.83 9.87 -4.58
CA PRO A 98 22.98 10.80 -3.82
C PRO A 98 21.83 11.39 -4.64
N SER A 99 22.05 11.68 -5.94
CA SER A 99 20.99 12.19 -6.81
C SER A 99 19.89 11.13 -7.01
N LEU A 100 20.25 9.86 -7.19
CA LEU A 100 19.29 8.76 -7.26
C LEU A 100 18.45 8.66 -5.99
N VAL A 101 19.09 8.69 -4.81
CA VAL A 101 18.43 8.65 -3.50
C VAL A 101 17.46 9.82 -3.33
N ALA A 102 17.88 11.03 -3.72
CA ALA A 102 17.04 12.24 -3.64
C ALA A 102 15.80 12.13 -4.54
N PHE A 103 15.96 11.68 -5.80
CA PHE A 103 14.82 11.52 -6.71
C PHE A 103 13.88 10.39 -6.27
N ARG A 104 14.40 9.29 -5.72
CA ARG A 104 13.56 8.25 -5.12
C ARG A 104 12.77 8.77 -3.92
N PHE A 105 13.36 9.59 -3.07
CA PHE A 105 12.68 10.25 -1.96
C PHE A 105 11.53 11.14 -2.45
N ILE A 106 11.75 11.91 -3.51
CA ILE A 106 10.71 12.76 -4.16
C ILE A 106 9.55 11.87 -4.66
N GLY A 107 9.85 10.74 -5.30
CA GLY A 107 8.83 9.75 -5.70
C GLY A 107 8.03 9.24 -4.52
N GLY A 108 8.72 8.95 -3.42
CA GLY A 108 8.09 8.56 -2.17
C GLY A 108 7.08 9.58 -1.63
N LEU A 109 7.39 10.88 -1.69
CA LEU A 109 6.41 11.92 -1.33
C LEU A 109 5.13 11.81 -2.17
N GLY A 110 5.28 11.55 -3.48
CA GLY A 110 4.15 11.30 -4.39
C GLY A 110 3.34 10.06 -4.00
N ILE A 111 4.03 8.95 -3.67
CA ILE A 111 3.40 7.69 -3.20
C ILE A 111 2.59 7.95 -1.94
N GLY A 112 3.20 8.54 -0.91
CA GLY A 112 2.56 8.82 0.37
C GLY A 112 1.33 9.72 0.20
N GLY A 113 1.46 10.81 -0.57
CA GLY A 113 0.36 11.72 -0.85
C GLY A 113 -0.78 11.05 -1.60
N SER A 114 -0.50 10.30 -2.66
CA SER A 114 -1.53 9.64 -3.48
C SER A 114 -2.22 8.49 -2.75
N SER A 115 -1.52 7.77 -1.87
CA SER A 115 -2.09 6.67 -1.07
C SER A 115 -3.17 7.13 -0.09
N VAL A 116 -3.12 8.40 0.33
CA VAL A 116 -4.14 9.04 1.17
C VAL A 116 -5.21 9.72 0.32
N LEU A 117 -4.79 10.56 -0.62
CA LEU A 117 -5.69 11.43 -1.37
C LEU A 117 -6.53 10.68 -2.41
N GLY A 118 -6.01 9.60 -3.00
CA GLY A 118 -6.72 8.80 -4.01
C GLY A 118 -7.98 8.13 -3.45
N PRO A 119 -7.86 7.27 -2.42
CA PRO A 119 -9.02 6.67 -1.76
C PRO A 119 -9.98 7.71 -1.19
N MET A 120 -9.45 8.81 -0.61
CA MET A 120 -10.26 9.91 -0.06
C MET A 120 -11.10 10.57 -1.16
N TYR A 121 -10.50 10.92 -2.30
CA TYR A 121 -11.23 11.49 -3.44
C TYR A 121 -12.33 10.54 -3.93
N ILE A 122 -12.00 9.26 -4.11
CA ILE A 122 -12.98 8.25 -4.55
C ILE A 122 -14.14 8.15 -3.56
N ALA A 123 -13.85 8.12 -2.27
CA ALA A 123 -14.88 8.04 -1.22
C ALA A 123 -15.79 9.29 -1.20
N GLU A 124 -15.25 10.47 -1.53
CA GLU A 124 -15.99 11.74 -1.53
C GLU A 124 -16.88 11.95 -2.78
N ILE A 125 -16.57 11.30 -3.93
CA ILE A 125 -17.39 11.37 -5.13
C ILE A 125 -18.36 10.18 -5.29
N ALA A 126 -18.11 9.11 -4.53
CA ALA A 126 -18.85 7.86 -4.66
C ALA A 126 -20.15 7.89 -3.86
N PRO A 127 -21.31 7.50 -4.48
CA PRO A 127 -22.53 7.26 -3.73
C PRO A 127 -22.33 6.25 -2.59
N ALA A 128 -22.99 6.46 -1.46
CA ALA A 128 -22.82 5.65 -0.26
C ALA A 128 -22.88 4.13 -0.51
N LYS A 129 -23.84 3.67 -1.33
CA LYS A 129 -24.03 2.25 -1.69
C LYS A 129 -22.88 1.62 -2.48
N LEU A 130 -22.11 2.42 -3.22
CA LEU A 130 -21.02 1.96 -4.10
C LEU A 130 -19.63 2.30 -3.55
N ARG A 131 -19.56 3.14 -2.52
CA ARG A 131 -18.31 3.71 -1.97
C ARG A 131 -17.23 2.66 -1.72
N GLY A 132 -17.56 1.60 -0.99
CA GLY A 132 -16.59 0.53 -0.68
C GLY A 132 -16.05 -0.17 -1.93
N ARG A 133 -16.92 -0.47 -2.91
CA ARG A 133 -16.49 -1.11 -4.17
C ARG A 133 -15.60 -0.19 -5.00
N LEU A 134 -15.94 1.10 -5.08
CA LEU A 134 -15.17 2.07 -5.86
C LEU A 134 -13.83 2.39 -5.20
N VAL A 135 -13.76 2.49 -3.87
CA VAL A 135 -12.48 2.60 -3.14
C VAL A 135 -11.64 1.34 -3.34
N GLY A 136 -12.25 0.16 -3.41
CA GLY A 136 -11.57 -1.10 -3.70
C GLY A 136 -10.83 -1.10 -5.05
N LEU A 137 -11.24 -0.27 -6.03
CA LEU A 137 -10.50 -0.10 -7.29
C LEU A 137 -9.11 0.52 -7.08
N PHE A 138 -8.91 1.31 -6.03
CA PHE A 138 -7.57 1.82 -5.70
C PHE A 138 -6.65 0.65 -5.32
N GLN A 139 -7.10 -0.25 -4.44
CA GLN A 139 -6.32 -1.43 -4.05
C GLN A 139 -6.08 -2.38 -5.24
N PHE A 140 -7.09 -2.59 -6.09
CA PHE A 140 -6.90 -3.32 -7.35
C PHE A 140 -5.76 -2.72 -8.18
N ASN A 141 -5.75 -1.40 -8.35
CA ASN A 141 -4.72 -0.71 -9.12
C ASN A 141 -3.33 -0.82 -8.47
N VAL A 142 -3.23 -0.85 -7.13
CA VAL A 142 -1.94 -1.09 -6.45
C VAL A 142 -1.37 -2.46 -6.85
N VAL A 143 -2.13 -3.53 -6.69
CA VAL A 143 -1.64 -4.87 -7.02
C VAL A 143 -1.46 -5.09 -8.52
N PHE A 144 -2.29 -4.46 -9.35
CA PHE A 144 -2.12 -4.45 -10.80
C PHE A 144 -0.85 -3.70 -11.22
N GLY A 145 -0.55 -2.56 -10.57
CA GLY A 145 0.68 -1.80 -10.76
C GLY A 145 1.95 -2.61 -10.46
N ILE A 146 1.92 -3.43 -9.39
CA ILE A 146 3.00 -4.37 -9.07
C ILE A 146 3.23 -5.35 -10.22
N LEU A 147 2.17 -5.96 -10.73
CA LEU A 147 2.25 -6.89 -11.87
C LEU A 147 2.81 -6.20 -13.12
N VAL A 148 2.30 -5.01 -13.44
CA VAL A 148 2.76 -4.24 -14.62
C VAL A 148 4.22 -3.84 -14.50
N ALA A 149 4.70 -3.50 -13.30
CA ALA A 149 6.11 -3.18 -13.06
C ALA A 149 7.02 -4.40 -13.30
N TYR A 150 6.68 -5.56 -12.75
CA TYR A 150 7.45 -6.79 -13.01
C TYR A 150 7.44 -7.16 -14.49
N PHE A 151 6.29 -7.03 -15.15
CA PHE A 151 6.19 -7.29 -16.59
C PHE A 151 7.03 -6.28 -17.40
N SER A 152 7.03 -5.01 -17.00
CA SER A 152 7.87 -3.97 -17.59
C SER A 152 9.37 -4.30 -17.46
N ASN A 153 9.82 -4.67 -16.25
CA ASN A 153 11.20 -5.09 -16.01
C ASN A 153 11.59 -6.31 -16.88
N TYR A 154 10.66 -7.27 -17.03
CA TYR A 154 10.89 -8.43 -17.91
C TYR A 154 11.06 -7.99 -19.36
N LEU A 155 10.18 -7.15 -19.90
CA LEU A 155 10.26 -6.68 -21.28
C LEU A 155 11.52 -5.85 -21.55
N ILE A 156 11.92 -4.98 -20.61
CA ILE A 156 13.13 -4.16 -20.73
C ILE A 156 14.37 -5.06 -20.65
N GLY A 157 14.37 -6.05 -19.75
CA GLY A 157 15.46 -7.03 -19.63
C GLY A 157 15.70 -7.86 -20.89
N LEU A 158 14.65 -8.11 -21.69
CA LEU A 158 14.78 -8.80 -23.01
C LEU A 158 15.50 -7.95 -24.07
N GLN A 159 15.52 -6.62 -23.92
CA GLN A 159 16.15 -5.73 -24.89
C GLN A 159 17.68 -5.69 -24.78
N GLY A 160 18.23 -6.09 -23.62
CA GLY A 160 19.67 -6.16 -23.44
C GLY A 160 20.38 -4.80 -23.42
N PHE A 161 19.81 -3.79 -22.79
CA PHE A 161 20.40 -2.44 -22.65
C PHE A 161 21.68 -2.40 -21.79
N GLY A 162 22.13 -3.53 -21.27
CA GLY A 162 23.38 -3.66 -20.52
C GLY A 162 23.38 -2.81 -19.24
N VAL A 163 24.48 -2.08 -19.02
CA VAL A 163 24.71 -1.31 -17.78
C VAL A 163 23.68 -0.19 -17.56
N SER A 164 23.00 0.27 -18.62
CA SER A 164 22.01 1.35 -18.55
C SER A 164 20.57 0.86 -18.39
N GLU A 165 20.35 -0.45 -18.34
CA GLU A 165 19.01 -1.06 -18.27
C GLU A 165 18.17 -0.52 -17.10
N TRP A 166 18.75 -0.37 -15.91
CA TRP A 166 18.08 0.16 -14.75
C TRP A 166 17.51 1.59 -14.94
N ARG A 167 18.13 2.37 -15.84
CA ARG A 167 17.64 3.72 -16.17
C ARG A 167 16.32 3.66 -16.94
N TRP A 168 16.18 2.68 -17.83
CA TRP A 168 14.94 2.44 -18.56
C TRP A 168 13.86 1.85 -17.64
N GLU A 169 14.23 0.91 -16.76
CA GLU A 169 13.31 0.32 -15.78
C GLU A 169 12.69 1.39 -14.87
N LEU A 170 13.50 2.30 -14.32
CA LEU A 170 12.97 3.41 -13.48
C LEU A 170 12.28 4.49 -14.32
N GLY A 171 12.84 4.81 -15.49
CA GLY A 171 12.35 5.90 -16.35
C GLY A 171 10.99 5.64 -16.98
N VAL A 172 10.66 4.38 -17.27
CA VAL A 172 9.37 4.01 -17.88
C VAL A 172 8.18 4.40 -17.00
N THR A 173 8.37 4.55 -15.68
CA THR A 173 7.36 5.05 -14.74
C THR A 173 6.85 6.46 -15.10
N ALA A 174 7.66 7.24 -15.84
CA ALA A 174 7.24 8.56 -16.31
C ALA A 174 6.03 8.51 -17.25
N ILE A 175 5.84 7.42 -18.00
CA ILE A 175 4.71 7.26 -18.93
C ILE A 175 3.37 7.22 -18.18
N PRO A 176 3.14 6.27 -17.23
CA PRO A 176 1.89 6.25 -16.48
C PRO A 176 1.75 7.48 -15.57
N ALA A 177 2.84 8.10 -15.09
CA ALA A 177 2.77 9.35 -14.31
C ALA A 177 2.28 10.52 -15.14
N ALA A 178 2.78 10.70 -16.37
CA ALA A 178 2.30 11.72 -17.31
C ALA A 178 0.83 11.50 -17.69
N LEU A 179 0.46 10.25 -17.99
CA LEU A 179 -0.93 9.88 -18.29
C LEU A 179 -1.86 10.23 -17.11
N PHE A 180 -1.48 9.86 -15.89
CA PHE A 180 -2.23 10.19 -14.68
C PHE A 180 -2.42 11.69 -14.53
N PHE A 181 -1.34 12.48 -14.67
CA PHE A 181 -1.39 13.94 -14.61
C PHE A 181 -2.39 14.52 -15.62
N LEU A 182 -2.32 14.08 -16.88
CA LEU A 182 -3.20 14.57 -17.96
C LEU A 182 -4.65 14.17 -17.71
N MET A 183 -4.92 12.94 -17.29
CA MET A 183 -6.29 12.46 -17.04
C MET A 183 -6.97 13.17 -15.87
N LEU A 184 -6.20 13.65 -14.88
CA LEU A 184 -6.73 14.44 -13.76
C LEU A 184 -7.37 15.77 -14.15
N PHE A 185 -7.15 16.29 -15.39
CA PHE A 185 -7.87 17.47 -15.88
C PHE A 185 -9.31 17.14 -16.29
N GLY A 186 -9.59 15.88 -16.58
CA GLY A 186 -10.92 15.43 -17.03
C GLY A 186 -11.87 14.98 -15.93
N ILE A 187 -11.53 15.17 -14.65
CA ILE A 187 -12.35 14.79 -13.50
C ILE A 187 -12.74 16.01 -12.64
N PRO A 188 -13.87 15.96 -11.88
CA PRO A 188 -14.33 17.09 -11.09
C PRO A 188 -13.51 17.27 -9.80
N ARG A 189 -13.73 18.39 -9.14
CA ARG A 189 -13.32 18.55 -7.73
C ARG A 189 -14.26 17.77 -6.80
N SER A 190 -13.79 17.41 -5.61
CA SER A 190 -14.62 16.73 -4.62
C SER A 190 -15.78 17.61 -4.16
N PRO A 191 -17.03 17.10 -4.13
CA PRO A 191 -18.18 17.84 -3.59
C PRO A 191 -17.98 18.26 -2.15
N ARG A 192 -17.44 17.38 -1.30
CA ARG A 192 -17.17 17.65 0.11
C ARG A 192 -16.18 18.81 0.29
N TRP A 193 -15.10 18.83 -0.51
CA TRP A 193 -14.13 19.92 -0.47
C TRP A 193 -14.74 21.24 -0.97
N LEU A 194 -15.58 21.19 -2.02
CA LEU A 194 -16.27 22.38 -2.52
C LEU A 194 -17.18 22.99 -1.48
N VAL A 195 -17.97 22.18 -0.76
CA VAL A 195 -18.82 22.64 0.37
C VAL A 195 -17.95 23.28 1.46
N LYS A 196 -16.85 22.63 1.86
CA LYS A 196 -15.91 23.16 2.86
C LYS A 196 -15.28 24.51 2.48
N LYS A 197 -15.23 24.81 1.15
CA LYS A 197 -14.78 26.11 0.61
C LYS A 197 -15.92 27.10 0.30
N GLY A 198 -17.15 26.82 0.74
CA GLY A 198 -18.32 27.67 0.49
C GLY A 198 -18.85 27.61 -0.97
N ARG A 199 -18.31 26.74 -1.83
CA ARG A 199 -18.67 26.61 -3.27
C ARG A 199 -19.80 25.61 -3.47
N VAL A 200 -20.92 25.81 -2.76
CA VAL A 200 -22.04 24.86 -2.67
C VAL A 200 -22.71 24.62 -4.04
N ALA A 201 -22.84 25.68 -4.89
CA ALA A 201 -23.42 25.54 -6.22
C ALA A 201 -22.63 24.59 -7.12
N GLU A 202 -21.29 24.64 -7.05
CA GLU A 202 -20.43 23.73 -7.82
C GLU A 202 -20.50 22.30 -7.25
N ALA A 203 -20.59 22.14 -5.93
CA ALA A 203 -20.76 20.82 -5.30
C ALA A 203 -22.05 20.15 -5.79
N ARG A 204 -23.15 20.91 -5.86
CA ARG A 204 -24.44 20.46 -6.41
C ARG A 204 -24.27 19.96 -7.85
N THR A 205 -23.62 20.74 -8.71
CA THR A 205 -23.38 20.35 -10.10
C THR A 205 -22.59 19.05 -10.22
N VAL A 206 -21.56 18.87 -9.39
CA VAL A 206 -20.75 17.64 -9.38
C VAL A 206 -21.60 16.44 -8.95
N LEU A 207 -22.41 16.55 -7.89
CA LEU A 207 -23.29 15.47 -7.44
C LEU A 207 -24.31 15.07 -8.53
N GLN A 208 -24.86 16.02 -9.27
CA GLN A 208 -25.70 15.74 -10.43
C GLN A 208 -24.95 15.00 -11.53
N MET A 209 -23.72 15.44 -11.86
CA MET A 209 -22.88 14.81 -12.89
C MET A 209 -22.44 13.39 -12.52
N THR A 210 -22.27 13.09 -11.24
CA THR A 210 -21.91 11.74 -10.77
C THR A 210 -23.12 10.78 -10.73
N GLY A 211 -24.32 11.26 -11.03
CA GLY A 211 -25.54 10.46 -11.16
C GLY A 211 -26.17 10.09 -9.82
N GLU A 212 -25.97 10.90 -8.79
CA GLU A 212 -26.68 10.75 -7.52
C GLU A 212 -28.16 11.15 -7.71
N GLU A 213 -29.07 10.20 -7.50
CA GLU A 213 -30.50 10.42 -7.70
C GLU A 213 -31.06 11.41 -6.67
N ASN A 214 -30.56 11.38 -5.44
CA ASN A 214 -30.96 12.23 -4.34
C ASN A 214 -29.87 13.27 -4.00
N PHE A 215 -29.31 13.92 -5.00
CA PHE A 215 -28.18 14.83 -4.85
C PHE A 215 -28.43 16.00 -3.87
N GLU A 216 -29.66 16.47 -3.70
CA GLU A 216 -29.98 17.53 -2.72
C GLU A 216 -29.88 16.98 -1.28
N GLN A 217 -30.36 15.77 -1.05
CA GLN A 217 -30.22 15.11 0.25
C GLN A 217 -28.75 14.83 0.57
N GLU A 218 -27.98 14.26 -0.38
CA GLU A 218 -26.53 14.02 -0.19
C GLU A 218 -25.78 15.34 0.07
N LEU A 219 -26.16 16.43 -0.60
CA LEU A 219 -25.56 17.74 -0.37
C LEU A 219 -25.84 18.23 1.07
N GLN A 220 -27.07 18.08 1.57
CA GLN A 220 -27.43 18.42 2.94
C GLN A 220 -26.67 17.55 3.95
N GLU A 221 -26.56 16.26 3.71
CA GLU A 221 -25.78 15.33 4.54
C GLU A 221 -24.29 15.71 4.60
N ILE A 222 -23.70 16.13 3.47
CA ILE A 222 -22.32 16.63 3.42
C ILE A 222 -22.18 17.89 4.28
N VAL A 223 -23.09 18.86 4.15
CA VAL A 223 -23.08 20.12 4.93
C VAL A 223 -23.15 19.82 6.41
N GLU A 224 -24.12 18.98 6.83
CA GLU A 224 -24.30 18.64 8.23
C GLU A 224 -23.13 17.85 8.80
N SER A 225 -22.56 16.91 8.02
CA SER A 225 -21.38 16.13 8.45
C SER A 225 -20.15 17.02 8.70
N ILE A 226 -19.95 18.04 7.89
CA ILE A 226 -18.85 19.01 8.07
C ILE A 226 -19.06 19.80 9.36
N ARG A 227 -20.30 20.25 9.62
CA ARG A 227 -20.64 20.96 10.83
C ARG A 227 -20.43 20.13 12.10
N VAL A 228 -20.82 18.85 12.05
CA VAL A 228 -20.62 17.92 13.18
C VAL A 228 -19.12 17.66 13.41
N GLU A 229 -18.32 17.50 12.35
CA GLU A 229 -16.86 17.35 12.48
C GLU A 229 -16.21 18.56 13.16
N GLU A 230 -16.62 19.78 12.80
CA GLU A 230 -16.10 21.00 13.43
C GLU A 230 -16.44 21.07 14.93
N MET A 231 -17.64 20.60 15.33
CA MET A 231 -18.04 20.55 16.72
C MET A 231 -17.33 19.44 17.52
N GLN A 232 -17.00 18.31 16.89
CA GLN A 232 -16.40 17.14 17.55
C GLN A 232 -14.86 17.09 17.49
N ALA A 233 -14.20 18.11 16.96
CA ALA A 233 -12.75 18.16 16.72
C ALA A 233 -11.85 17.99 17.98
N GLY A 234 -12.43 17.81 19.18
CA GLY A 234 -11.71 17.82 20.46
C GLY A 234 -11.27 16.48 21.04
N GLU A 235 -11.79 15.33 20.58
CA GLU A 235 -11.46 14.06 21.22
C GLU A 235 -10.02 13.61 20.94
N LYS A 236 -9.30 13.24 22.03
CA LYS A 236 -7.89 12.84 21.96
C LYS A 236 -7.77 11.34 21.70
N LEU A 237 -7.02 10.93 20.67
CA LEU A 237 -6.72 9.53 20.39
C LEU A 237 -5.97 8.88 21.58
N PHE A 238 -4.94 9.55 22.09
CA PHE A 238 -4.13 9.04 23.21
C PHE A 238 -4.83 9.28 24.56
N SER A 239 -5.91 8.53 24.78
CA SER A 239 -6.62 8.44 26.06
C SER A 239 -6.61 6.98 26.55
N ARG A 240 -6.79 6.77 27.86
CA ARG A 240 -6.82 5.41 28.44
C ARG A 240 -7.90 4.52 27.81
N ILE A 241 -8.99 5.11 27.32
CA ILE A 241 -10.10 4.40 26.68
C ILE A 241 -9.65 3.77 25.35
N HIS A 242 -8.73 4.39 24.63
CA HIS A 242 -8.30 3.95 23.29
C HIS A 242 -7.02 3.12 23.29
N LEU A 243 -6.40 2.82 24.45
CA LEU A 243 -5.13 2.06 24.49
C LEU A 243 -5.21 0.69 23.83
N PHE A 244 -6.32 -0.03 24.03
CA PHE A 244 -6.48 -1.34 23.41
C PHE A 244 -6.73 -1.26 21.90
N PRO A 245 -7.62 -0.42 21.35
CA PRO A 245 -7.67 -0.12 19.93
C PRO A 245 -6.34 0.33 19.33
N ILE A 246 -5.57 1.18 20.01
CA ILE A 246 -4.22 1.60 19.59
C ILE A 246 -3.29 0.40 19.50
N PHE A 247 -3.27 -0.47 20.52
CA PHE A 247 -2.47 -1.69 20.50
C PHE A 247 -2.82 -2.59 19.32
N LEU A 248 -4.12 -2.81 19.04
CA LEU A 248 -4.57 -3.60 17.90
C LEU A 248 -4.11 -2.99 16.58
N ALA A 249 -4.25 -1.68 16.41
CA ALA A 249 -3.87 -0.99 15.19
C ALA A 249 -2.34 -1.01 14.95
N VAL A 250 -1.56 -0.73 15.99
CA VAL A 250 -0.10 -0.75 15.91
C VAL A 250 0.40 -2.17 15.66
N SER A 251 -0.11 -3.16 16.40
CA SER A 251 0.36 -4.54 16.25
C SER A 251 0.02 -5.15 14.90
N ILE A 252 -1.20 -4.93 14.36
CA ILE A 252 -1.53 -5.43 13.02
C ILE A 252 -0.67 -4.78 11.92
N ALA A 253 -0.40 -3.48 12.03
CA ALA A 253 0.46 -2.77 11.10
C ALA A 253 1.92 -3.24 11.17
N MET A 254 2.44 -3.50 12.38
CA MET A 254 3.77 -4.08 12.60
C MET A 254 3.87 -5.49 12.01
N PHE A 255 2.96 -6.39 12.36
CA PHE A 255 2.99 -7.77 11.86
C PHE A 255 2.83 -7.86 10.36
N ASN A 256 2.03 -6.97 9.75
CA ASN A 256 1.92 -6.90 8.30
C ASN A 256 3.29 -6.69 7.65
N GLN A 257 4.15 -5.84 8.22
CA GLN A 257 5.49 -5.59 7.71
C GLN A 257 6.52 -6.64 8.17
N LEU A 258 6.39 -7.14 9.39
CA LEU A 258 7.21 -8.22 9.93
C LEU A 258 7.00 -9.56 9.23
N SER A 259 5.97 -9.68 8.38
CA SER A 259 5.83 -10.79 7.44
C SER A 259 6.90 -10.82 6.36
N GLY A 260 7.56 -9.68 6.10
CA GLY A 260 8.56 -9.53 5.04
C GLY A 260 7.98 -9.24 3.67
N ILE A 261 6.67 -8.93 3.54
CA ILE A 261 6.01 -8.78 2.23
C ILE A 261 6.70 -7.77 1.32
N ASN A 262 6.93 -6.56 1.81
CA ASN A 262 7.52 -5.51 0.99
C ASN A 262 9.00 -5.78 0.69
N VAL A 263 9.72 -6.38 1.63
CA VAL A 263 11.09 -6.84 1.39
C VAL A 263 11.15 -7.85 0.25
N ILE A 264 10.26 -8.85 0.28
CA ILE A 264 10.21 -9.86 -0.79
C ILE A 264 9.89 -9.18 -2.13
N LEU A 265 8.95 -8.27 -2.18
CA LEU A 265 8.59 -7.56 -3.43
C LEU A 265 9.73 -6.66 -3.94
N TYR A 266 10.43 -5.93 -3.07
CA TYR A 266 11.49 -5.00 -3.47
C TYR A 266 12.80 -5.69 -3.86
N TYR A 267 13.11 -6.83 -3.26
CA TYR A 267 14.34 -7.59 -3.48
C TYR A 267 14.12 -8.94 -4.17
N LEU A 268 12.96 -9.10 -4.83
CA LEU A 268 12.55 -10.38 -5.40
C LEU A 268 13.58 -10.93 -6.38
N ASN A 269 14.14 -10.07 -7.24
CA ASN A 269 15.17 -10.47 -8.20
C ASN A 269 16.51 -10.81 -7.52
N ASP A 270 16.86 -10.11 -6.44
CA ASP A 270 18.04 -10.47 -5.63
C ASP A 270 17.86 -11.84 -4.98
N ILE A 271 16.65 -12.13 -4.47
CA ILE A 271 16.31 -13.42 -3.86
C ILE A 271 16.48 -14.55 -4.88
N PHE A 272 15.98 -14.37 -6.11
CA PHE A 272 16.14 -15.34 -7.19
C PHE A 272 17.60 -15.45 -7.65
N ALA A 273 18.33 -14.35 -7.74
CA ALA A 273 19.74 -14.35 -8.11
C ALA A 273 20.61 -15.12 -7.10
N HIS A 274 20.36 -14.98 -5.80
CA HIS A 274 21.05 -15.73 -4.75
C HIS A 274 20.76 -17.24 -4.82
N ALA A 275 19.65 -17.64 -5.38
CA ALA A 275 19.32 -19.03 -5.65
C ALA A 275 19.76 -19.52 -7.04
N GLY A 276 20.64 -18.77 -7.73
CA GLY A 276 21.25 -19.18 -8.99
C GLY A 276 20.45 -18.91 -10.27
N PHE A 277 19.32 -18.18 -10.18
CA PHE A 277 18.54 -17.84 -11.37
C PHE A 277 19.18 -16.69 -12.16
N SER A 278 19.11 -16.75 -13.49
CA SER A 278 19.51 -15.63 -14.34
C SER A 278 18.56 -14.44 -14.21
N LYS A 279 19.01 -13.22 -14.54
CA LYS A 279 18.17 -12.01 -14.44
C LYS A 279 16.86 -12.14 -15.22
N VAL A 280 16.90 -12.63 -16.46
CA VAL A 280 15.71 -12.80 -17.31
C VAL A 280 14.73 -13.81 -16.68
N SER A 281 15.26 -14.93 -16.19
CA SER A 281 14.45 -15.95 -15.51
C SER A 281 13.85 -15.38 -14.20
N GLY A 282 14.62 -14.62 -13.42
CA GLY A 282 14.16 -13.95 -12.21
C GLY A 282 13.03 -12.96 -12.50
N ASN A 283 13.17 -12.15 -13.54
CA ASN A 283 12.12 -11.21 -13.96
C ASN A 283 10.83 -11.93 -14.36
N LEU A 284 10.90 -13.03 -15.09
CA LEU A 284 9.72 -13.82 -15.47
C LEU A 284 9.03 -14.44 -14.24
N GLN A 285 9.82 -14.94 -13.29
CA GLN A 285 9.29 -15.47 -12.04
C GLN A 285 8.64 -14.38 -11.20
N ALA A 286 9.19 -13.16 -11.20
CA ALA A 286 8.57 -12.01 -10.54
C ALA A 286 7.19 -11.67 -11.13
N VAL A 287 7.00 -11.81 -12.45
CA VAL A 287 5.67 -11.66 -13.09
C VAL A 287 4.68 -12.69 -12.54
N ALA A 288 5.09 -13.95 -12.37
CA ALA A 288 4.24 -14.99 -11.79
C ALA A 288 3.83 -14.67 -10.32
N VAL A 289 4.77 -14.17 -9.53
CA VAL A 289 4.53 -13.69 -8.16
C VAL A 289 3.54 -12.52 -8.14
N GLY A 290 3.73 -11.53 -9.02
CA GLY A 290 2.82 -10.39 -9.16
C GLY A 290 1.41 -10.80 -9.60
N GLY A 291 1.31 -11.75 -10.53
CA GLY A 291 0.03 -12.34 -10.96
C GLY A 291 -0.70 -13.05 -9.82
N THR A 292 0.04 -13.83 -9.03
CA THR A 292 -0.49 -14.48 -7.83
C THR A 292 -1.03 -13.46 -6.83
N ASN A 293 -0.27 -12.39 -6.57
CA ASN A 293 -0.70 -11.31 -5.68
C ASN A 293 -2.03 -10.71 -6.15
N LEU A 294 -2.16 -10.41 -7.44
CA LEU A 294 -3.38 -9.85 -8.01
C LEU A 294 -4.58 -10.81 -7.83
N ILE A 295 -4.43 -12.08 -8.21
CA ILE A 295 -5.50 -13.07 -8.14
C ILE A 295 -5.97 -13.25 -6.69
N PHE A 296 -5.05 -13.52 -5.77
CA PHE A 296 -5.42 -13.81 -4.38
C PHE A 296 -5.92 -12.59 -3.61
N THR A 297 -5.48 -11.37 -3.96
CA THR A 297 -6.08 -10.14 -3.43
C THR A 297 -7.55 -10.02 -3.88
N MET A 298 -7.86 -10.29 -5.16
CA MET A 298 -9.25 -10.25 -5.65
C MET A 298 -10.12 -11.32 -4.98
N VAL A 299 -9.61 -12.53 -4.80
CA VAL A 299 -10.30 -13.58 -4.07
C VAL A 299 -10.56 -13.14 -2.63
N ALA A 300 -9.56 -12.61 -1.94
CA ALA A 300 -9.69 -12.12 -0.56
C ALA A 300 -10.79 -11.06 -0.42
N MET A 301 -10.79 -10.06 -1.31
CA MET A 301 -11.82 -9.00 -1.30
C MET A 301 -13.24 -9.53 -1.50
N SER A 302 -13.41 -10.68 -2.18
CA SER A 302 -14.72 -11.31 -2.40
C SER A 302 -15.22 -12.13 -1.22
N VAL A 303 -14.32 -12.63 -0.35
CA VAL A 303 -14.66 -13.57 0.73
C VAL A 303 -14.45 -13.03 2.14
N ILE A 304 -13.80 -11.88 2.32
CA ILE A 304 -13.44 -11.30 3.61
C ILE A 304 -14.64 -11.14 4.55
N ASP A 305 -15.80 -10.77 4.02
CA ASP A 305 -17.04 -10.61 4.80
C ASP A 305 -17.72 -11.95 5.12
N ARG A 306 -17.35 -13.03 4.41
CA ARG A 306 -17.89 -14.37 4.64
C ARG A 306 -17.06 -15.15 5.67
N ILE A 307 -15.73 -15.08 5.56
CA ILE A 307 -14.81 -15.85 6.40
C ILE A 307 -14.56 -15.16 7.74
N GLY A 308 -14.38 -13.84 7.74
CA GLY A 308 -14.03 -13.05 8.92
C GLY A 308 -12.53 -12.70 8.99
N ARG A 309 -12.25 -11.63 9.73
CA ARG A 309 -10.90 -11.03 9.76
C ARG A 309 -9.92 -11.88 10.55
N LYS A 310 -10.33 -12.33 11.73
CA LYS A 310 -9.50 -13.16 12.62
C LYS A 310 -9.13 -14.49 11.99
N THR A 311 -10.09 -15.17 11.38
CA THR A 311 -9.86 -16.47 10.72
C THR A 311 -8.88 -16.33 9.55
N LEU A 312 -9.05 -15.29 8.71
CA LEU A 312 -8.13 -15.02 7.61
C LEU A 312 -6.69 -14.77 8.11
N LEU A 313 -6.53 -13.97 9.18
CA LEU A 313 -5.21 -13.72 9.77
C LEU A 313 -4.56 -14.98 10.32
N LEU A 314 -5.31 -15.88 10.97
CA LEU A 314 -4.78 -17.14 11.49
C LEU A 314 -4.31 -18.06 10.37
N VAL A 315 -5.13 -18.26 9.34
CA VAL A 315 -4.77 -19.10 8.17
C VAL A 315 -3.55 -18.51 7.46
N GLY A 316 -3.56 -17.19 7.25
CA GLY A 316 -2.43 -16.49 6.62
C GLY A 316 -1.14 -16.62 7.42
N SER A 317 -1.18 -16.47 8.75
CA SER A 317 0.00 -16.59 9.60
C SER A 317 0.65 -17.97 9.51
N VAL A 318 -0.15 -19.05 9.53
CA VAL A 318 0.36 -20.42 9.38
C VAL A 318 0.97 -20.64 8.00
N GLY A 319 0.25 -20.26 6.94
CA GLY A 319 0.71 -20.47 5.57
C GLY A 319 1.98 -19.66 5.24
N THR A 320 2.02 -18.39 5.64
CA THR A 320 3.21 -17.54 5.42
C THR A 320 4.41 -18.03 6.24
N ALA A 321 4.21 -18.42 7.50
CA ALA A 321 5.28 -18.98 8.33
C ALA A 321 5.88 -20.24 7.72
N ALA A 322 5.04 -21.18 7.26
CA ALA A 322 5.50 -22.42 6.64
C ALA A 322 6.29 -22.18 5.34
N CYS A 323 5.77 -21.30 4.46
CA CYS A 323 6.47 -20.94 3.22
C CYS A 323 7.83 -20.27 3.49
N LEU A 324 7.88 -19.31 4.43
CA LEU A 324 9.13 -18.62 4.79
C LEU A 324 10.16 -19.54 5.44
N ALA A 325 9.71 -20.50 6.27
CA ALA A 325 10.58 -21.55 6.82
C ALA A 325 11.18 -22.41 5.70
N GLY A 326 10.36 -22.78 4.69
CA GLY A 326 10.83 -23.50 3.51
C GLY A 326 11.86 -22.71 2.69
N VAL A 327 11.61 -21.42 2.45
CA VAL A 327 12.58 -20.53 1.77
C VAL A 327 13.90 -20.44 2.55
N SER A 328 13.81 -20.28 3.86
CA SER A 328 15.00 -20.26 4.72
C SER A 328 15.82 -21.56 4.64
N ALA A 329 15.14 -22.71 4.66
CA ALA A 329 15.78 -24.01 4.54
C ALA A 329 16.53 -24.19 3.20
N ILE A 330 15.97 -23.67 2.09
CA ILE A 330 16.66 -23.66 0.78
C ILE A 330 17.98 -22.87 0.89
N PHE A 331 17.95 -21.66 1.45
CA PHE A 331 19.15 -20.82 1.57
C PHE A 331 20.24 -21.42 2.49
N PHE A 332 19.85 -22.12 3.56
CA PHE A 332 20.82 -22.75 4.45
C PHE A 332 21.39 -24.06 3.90
N THR A 333 20.60 -24.82 3.16
CA THR A 333 21.04 -26.13 2.65
C THR A 333 21.61 -26.08 1.25
N ALA A 334 21.39 -24.97 0.51
CA ALA A 334 21.65 -24.85 -0.92
C ALA A 334 21.10 -26.05 -1.74
N ARG A 335 19.92 -26.52 -1.37
CA ARG A 335 19.22 -27.63 -2.01
C ARG A 335 17.79 -27.26 -2.36
N HIS A 336 17.27 -27.90 -3.40
CA HIS A 336 15.88 -27.73 -3.85
C HIS A 336 15.53 -26.29 -4.28
N GLU A 337 16.47 -25.58 -4.90
CA GLU A 337 16.29 -24.22 -5.39
C GLU A 337 15.10 -24.07 -6.35
N ASN A 338 14.76 -25.16 -7.08
CA ASN A 338 13.57 -25.25 -7.94
C ASN A 338 12.24 -25.07 -7.18
N LEU A 339 12.21 -25.27 -5.87
CA LEU A 339 11.03 -25.04 -5.02
C LEU A 339 10.87 -23.59 -4.59
N LEU A 340 11.91 -22.75 -4.74
CA LEU A 340 11.90 -21.37 -4.26
C LEU A 340 10.71 -20.58 -4.84
N LEU A 341 10.50 -20.67 -6.16
CA LEU A 341 9.37 -20.00 -6.82
C LEU A 341 8.03 -20.43 -6.21
N TRP A 342 7.83 -21.72 -6.03
CA TRP A 342 6.56 -22.24 -5.50
C TRP A 342 6.32 -21.84 -4.06
N LEU A 343 7.37 -21.78 -3.22
CA LEU A 343 7.28 -21.31 -1.86
C LEU A 343 6.97 -19.80 -1.80
N LEU A 344 7.57 -19.00 -2.69
CA LEU A 344 7.25 -17.57 -2.78
C LEU A 344 5.84 -17.33 -3.34
N ILE A 345 5.39 -18.10 -4.32
CA ILE A 345 4.01 -18.07 -4.80
C ILE A 345 3.04 -18.44 -3.67
N GLY A 346 3.32 -19.50 -2.93
CA GLY A 346 2.53 -19.91 -1.77
C GLY A 346 2.49 -18.83 -0.68
N TYR A 347 3.64 -18.25 -0.37
CA TYR A 347 3.76 -17.15 0.58
C TYR A 347 2.90 -15.94 0.16
N ILE A 348 3.02 -15.49 -1.08
CA ILE A 348 2.24 -14.37 -1.61
C ILE A 348 0.74 -14.70 -1.62
N ALA A 349 0.36 -15.92 -1.99
CA ALA A 349 -1.03 -16.34 -1.98
C ALA A 349 -1.63 -16.26 -0.56
N PHE A 350 -0.95 -16.83 0.46
CA PHE A 350 -1.40 -16.76 1.84
C PHE A 350 -1.43 -15.33 2.38
N PHE A 351 -0.42 -14.52 2.06
CA PHE A 351 -0.37 -13.12 2.47
C PHE A 351 -1.49 -12.30 1.84
N ALA A 352 -1.65 -12.34 0.52
CA ALA A 352 -2.64 -11.56 -0.23
C ALA A 352 -4.07 -11.94 0.16
N PHE A 353 -4.30 -13.25 0.39
CA PHE A 353 -5.60 -13.78 0.83
C PHE A 353 -5.96 -13.36 2.27
N SER A 354 -4.99 -12.99 3.09
CA SER A 354 -5.18 -12.72 4.51
C SER A 354 -4.76 -11.30 4.91
N GLN A 355 -3.51 -11.13 5.29
CA GLN A 355 -2.99 -9.89 5.88
C GLN A 355 -3.11 -8.70 4.94
N GLY A 356 -2.87 -8.90 3.64
CA GLY A 356 -2.93 -7.85 2.62
C GLY A 356 -4.33 -7.25 2.47
N ALA A 357 -5.38 -8.09 2.59
CA ALA A 357 -6.76 -7.64 2.53
C ALA A 357 -7.30 -7.14 3.88
N VAL A 358 -6.90 -7.79 4.97
CA VAL A 358 -7.49 -7.56 6.30
C VAL A 358 -7.02 -6.26 6.94
N ILE A 359 -5.75 -5.87 6.78
CA ILE A 359 -5.15 -4.76 7.55
C ILE A 359 -5.99 -3.48 7.50
N TRP A 360 -6.34 -3.00 6.32
CA TRP A 360 -7.02 -1.71 6.16
C TRP A 360 -8.47 -1.74 6.65
N VAL A 361 -9.13 -2.89 6.46
CA VAL A 361 -10.49 -3.12 6.97
C VAL A 361 -10.47 -3.15 8.49
N TYR A 362 -9.58 -3.93 9.09
CA TYR A 362 -9.45 -4.05 10.54
C TYR A 362 -9.13 -2.72 11.21
N LEU A 363 -8.21 -1.93 10.64
CA LEU A 363 -7.89 -0.58 11.11
C LEU A 363 -9.12 0.36 11.11
N SER A 364 -10.05 0.16 10.18
CA SER A 364 -11.28 0.96 10.12
C SER A 364 -12.36 0.50 11.10
N GLU A 365 -12.30 -0.74 11.56
CA GLU A 365 -13.33 -1.37 12.40
C GLU A 365 -13.02 -1.32 13.91
N VAL A 366 -11.75 -1.16 14.32
CA VAL A 366 -11.35 -1.18 15.75
C VAL A 366 -11.45 0.16 16.46
N PHE A 367 -11.67 1.27 15.75
CA PHE A 367 -11.80 2.58 16.39
C PHE A 367 -13.23 3.12 16.38
N PRO A 368 -13.69 3.77 17.46
CA PRO A 368 -14.93 4.51 17.46
C PRO A 368 -14.90 5.67 16.47
N ASN A 369 -16.08 6.10 16.02
CA ASN A 369 -16.23 7.14 14.98
C ASN A 369 -15.43 8.41 15.26
N THR A 370 -15.43 8.86 16.52
CA THR A 370 -14.82 10.12 16.98
C THR A 370 -13.31 10.20 16.81
N VAL A 371 -12.60 9.07 16.91
CA VAL A 371 -11.13 9.01 16.78
C VAL A 371 -10.66 8.12 15.64
N ARG A 372 -11.57 7.56 14.82
CA ARG A 372 -11.25 6.60 13.76
C ARG A 372 -10.21 7.11 12.78
N ALA A 373 -10.38 8.34 12.28
CA ALA A 373 -9.43 8.92 11.32
C ALA A 373 -8.02 9.03 11.93
N LYS A 374 -7.92 9.44 13.19
CA LYS A 374 -6.64 9.53 13.92
C LYS A 374 -6.02 8.15 14.16
N GLY A 375 -6.86 7.15 14.49
CA GLY A 375 -6.43 5.76 14.70
C GLY A 375 -5.94 5.09 13.42
N GLN A 376 -6.66 5.26 12.31
CA GLN A 376 -6.22 4.79 10.99
C GLN A 376 -4.92 5.45 10.55
N SER A 377 -4.75 6.75 10.81
CA SER A 377 -3.50 7.45 10.53
C SER A 377 -2.34 6.90 11.34
N LEU A 378 -2.55 6.55 12.62
CA LEU A 378 -1.53 5.91 13.45
C LEU A 378 -1.14 4.52 12.91
N GLY A 379 -2.13 3.70 12.54
CA GLY A 379 -1.88 2.38 11.93
C GLY A 379 -1.11 2.50 10.61
N SER A 380 -1.52 3.43 9.75
CA SER A 380 -0.85 3.70 8.48
C SER A 380 0.59 4.21 8.69
N PHE A 381 0.80 5.12 9.62
CA PHE A 381 2.13 5.61 9.99
C PHE A 381 3.04 4.47 10.50
N THR A 382 2.53 3.61 11.38
CA THR A 382 3.25 2.43 11.86
C THR A 382 3.62 1.50 10.70
N HIS A 383 2.68 1.24 9.79
CA HIS A 383 2.91 0.42 8.61
C HIS A 383 4.07 0.96 7.76
N TRP A 384 4.08 2.25 7.43
CA TRP A 384 5.10 2.84 6.56
C TRP A 384 6.47 2.94 7.23
N ILE A 385 6.53 3.29 8.53
CA ILE A 385 7.80 3.28 9.28
C ILE A 385 8.39 1.87 9.34
N MET A 386 7.59 0.88 9.69
CA MET A 386 8.06 -0.51 9.74
C MET A 386 8.52 -1.00 8.37
N ASN A 387 7.81 -0.63 7.29
CA ASN A 387 8.24 -0.92 5.93
C ASN A 387 9.62 -0.31 5.63
N ALA A 388 9.82 0.98 5.93
CA ALA A 388 11.08 1.66 5.68
C ALA A 388 12.25 1.04 6.48
N LEU A 389 12.03 0.72 7.76
CA LEU A 389 13.03 0.12 8.63
C LEU A 389 13.42 -1.30 8.17
N ILE A 390 12.43 -2.15 7.93
CA ILE A 390 12.67 -3.56 7.55
C ILE A 390 13.31 -3.63 6.16
N SER A 391 12.81 -2.87 5.19
CA SER A 391 13.35 -2.87 3.84
C SER A 391 14.75 -2.25 3.76
N GLY A 392 15.03 -1.24 4.58
CA GLY A 392 16.35 -0.62 4.66
C GLY A 392 17.41 -1.51 5.33
N THR A 393 16.99 -2.35 6.28
CA THR A 393 17.91 -3.24 7.02
C THR A 393 18.06 -4.62 6.36
N PHE A 394 17.17 -5.01 5.48
CA PHE A 394 17.20 -6.34 4.86
C PHE A 394 18.52 -6.70 4.18
N PRO A 395 19.16 -5.84 3.35
CA PRO A 395 20.43 -6.21 2.73
C PRO A 395 21.54 -6.47 3.74
N LEU A 396 21.52 -5.81 4.90
CA LEU A 396 22.47 -6.06 5.99
C LEU A 396 22.19 -7.41 6.65
N MET A 397 20.93 -7.77 6.87
CA MET A 397 20.54 -9.06 7.42
C MET A 397 20.88 -10.21 6.46
N ALA A 398 20.70 -10.00 5.16
CA ALA A 398 20.99 -10.99 4.12
C ALA A 398 22.49 -11.14 3.83
N ALA A 399 23.34 -10.17 4.19
CA ALA A 399 24.76 -10.17 3.90
C ALA A 399 25.52 -11.31 4.59
N SER A 400 25.08 -11.77 5.76
CA SER A 400 25.69 -12.88 6.50
C SER A 400 25.17 -14.24 6.03
N SER A 401 23.91 -14.36 5.74
CA SER A 401 23.25 -15.50 5.09
C SER A 401 21.90 -15.08 4.56
N GLY A 402 21.61 -15.43 3.31
CA GLY A 402 20.30 -15.19 2.71
C GLY A 402 19.12 -15.85 3.45
N GLY A 403 19.38 -16.85 4.31
CA GLY A 403 18.36 -17.57 5.09
C GLY A 403 17.88 -16.83 6.34
N TYR A 404 18.73 -16.04 7.00
CA TYR A 404 18.39 -15.39 8.29
C TYR A 404 17.15 -14.47 8.24
N PRO A 405 16.98 -13.60 7.23
CA PRO A 405 15.78 -12.78 7.18
C PRO A 405 14.49 -13.61 7.13
N PHE A 406 14.50 -14.71 6.42
CA PHE A 406 13.30 -15.56 6.27
C PHE A 406 12.99 -16.36 7.56
N VAL A 407 14.02 -16.76 8.34
CA VAL A 407 13.80 -17.30 9.71
C VAL A 407 13.12 -16.24 10.56
N PHE A 408 13.63 -15.02 10.57
CA PHE A 408 13.08 -13.93 11.36
C PHE A 408 11.61 -13.67 11.00
N PHE A 409 11.29 -13.52 9.71
CA PHE A 409 9.93 -13.30 9.28
C PHE A 409 9.00 -14.48 9.58
N SER A 410 9.49 -15.72 9.41
CA SER A 410 8.72 -16.92 9.78
C SER A 410 8.38 -16.95 11.27
N LEU A 411 9.34 -16.65 12.14
CA LEU A 411 9.13 -16.57 13.59
C LEU A 411 8.12 -15.47 13.95
N MET A 412 8.19 -14.31 13.28
CA MET A 412 7.23 -13.22 13.50
C MET A 412 5.80 -13.63 13.09
N MET A 413 5.65 -14.47 12.06
CA MET A 413 4.34 -15.00 11.68
C MET A 413 3.80 -16.01 12.70
N VAL A 414 4.67 -16.80 13.33
CA VAL A 414 4.28 -17.67 14.44
C VAL A 414 3.84 -16.83 15.65
N VAL A 415 4.58 -15.77 15.99
CA VAL A 415 4.19 -14.84 17.06
C VAL A 415 2.85 -14.18 16.73
N GLN A 416 2.67 -13.72 15.48
CA GLN A 416 1.41 -13.15 15.02
C GLN A 416 0.25 -14.13 15.22
N PHE A 417 0.42 -15.41 14.87
CA PHE A 417 -0.61 -16.42 15.06
C PHE A 417 -1.13 -16.45 16.50
N PHE A 418 -0.23 -16.50 17.47
CA PHE A 418 -0.61 -16.52 18.89
C PHE A 418 -1.23 -15.20 19.35
N VAL A 419 -0.72 -14.07 18.92
CA VAL A 419 -1.28 -12.76 19.26
C VAL A 419 -2.69 -12.62 18.68
N VAL A 420 -2.91 -13.00 17.43
CA VAL A 420 -4.23 -12.97 16.80
C VAL A 420 -5.18 -13.95 17.50
N LEU A 421 -4.72 -15.17 17.80
CA LEU A 421 -5.54 -16.20 18.45
C LEU A 421 -6.03 -15.73 19.81
N LEU A 422 -5.14 -15.17 20.64
CA LEU A 422 -5.39 -14.87 22.05
C LEU A 422 -5.97 -13.48 22.27
N VAL A 423 -5.61 -12.48 21.45
CA VAL A 423 -5.85 -11.07 21.75
C VAL A 423 -6.83 -10.42 20.77
N TYR A 424 -6.79 -10.78 19.46
CA TYR A 424 -7.60 -10.06 18.48
C TYR A 424 -9.08 -10.48 18.55
N PRO A 425 -10.01 -9.52 18.69
CA PRO A 425 -11.42 -9.80 18.52
C PRO A 425 -11.77 -10.02 17.03
N GLU A 426 -12.78 -10.85 16.77
CA GLU A 426 -13.40 -10.91 15.44
C GLU A 426 -14.31 -9.69 15.25
N THR A 427 -14.13 -8.98 14.15
CA THR A 427 -14.88 -7.77 13.83
C THR A 427 -16.00 -7.99 12.81
N LYS A 428 -16.06 -9.17 12.18
CA LYS A 428 -17.08 -9.52 11.20
C LYS A 428 -18.49 -9.42 11.77
N GLY A 429 -19.34 -8.65 11.09
CA GLY A 429 -20.75 -8.56 11.41
C GLY A 429 -21.05 -7.86 12.75
N VAL A 430 -20.08 -7.20 13.35
CA VAL A 430 -20.21 -6.44 14.59
C VAL A 430 -20.38 -4.97 14.24
N SER A 431 -21.40 -4.30 14.78
CA SER A 431 -21.53 -2.86 14.62
C SER A 431 -20.39 -2.13 15.35
N LEU A 432 -20.10 -0.90 14.94
CA LEU A 432 -19.01 -0.13 15.56
C LEU A 432 -19.26 0.18 17.02
N GLU A 433 -20.52 0.40 17.38
CA GLU A 433 -20.98 0.64 18.74
C GLU A 433 -20.85 -0.62 19.62
N GLU A 434 -21.17 -1.79 19.07
CA GLU A 434 -20.96 -3.08 19.75
C GLU A 434 -19.46 -3.41 19.87
N MET A 435 -18.67 -3.08 18.85
CA MET A 435 -17.21 -3.25 18.90
C MET A 435 -16.61 -2.38 20.01
N GLN A 436 -17.03 -1.12 20.12
CA GLN A 436 -16.59 -0.25 21.19
C GLN A 436 -16.89 -0.85 22.57
N LYS A 437 -18.12 -1.35 22.80
CA LYS A 437 -18.47 -2.03 24.05
C LYS A 437 -17.62 -3.27 24.31
N LYS A 438 -17.37 -4.11 23.30
CA LYS A 438 -16.51 -5.30 23.44
C LYS A 438 -15.08 -4.91 23.83
N LEU A 439 -14.54 -3.85 23.23
CA LEU A 439 -13.19 -3.37 23.50
C LEU A 439 -13.07 -2.72 24.88
N GLU A 440 -14.14 -2.10 25.39
CA GLU A 440 -14.22 -1.55 26.75
C GLU A 440 -14.28 -2.65 27.81
N LEU A 441 -15.02 -3.73 27.56
CA LEU A 441 -15.16 -4.88 28.45
C LEU A 441 -13.93 -5.80 28.47
N ALA A 442 -13.12 -5.80 27.40
CA ALA A 442 -11.90 -6.58 27.30
C ALA A 442 -10.70 -5.97 28.08
N LYS A 443 -10.92 -4.92 28.85
CA LYS A 443 -9.88 -4.37 29.74
C LYS A 443 -9.55 -5.37 30.82
N PRO A 444 -8.27 -5.69 31.09
CA PRO A 444 -7.90 -6.32 32.33
C PRO A 444 -8.39 -5.43 33.47
N SER A 445 -9.17 -6.00 34.38
CA SER A 445 -9.49 -5.35 35.64
C SER A 445 -8.18 -4.90 36.30
N ALA A 446 -8.02 -3.57 36.45
CA ALA A 446 -6.83 -2.96 37.06
C ALA A 446 -6.67 -3.37 38.52
#